data_be9978e6ffb902892d98790631e01b34
#
_entry.id   be9978e6ffb902892d98790631e01b34
#
_cell.length_a   1.000
_cell.length_b   1.000
_cell.length_c   1.000
_cell.angle_alpha   90.00
_cell.angle_beta   90.00
_cell.angle_gamma   90.00
#
_symmetry.space_group_name_H-M   'P 1'
#
loop_
_entity.id
_entity.type
_entity.pdbx_description
1 polymer ?
#
loop_
_entity_poly.entity_id
_entity_poly.type
_entity_poly.pdbx_seq_one_letter_code
_entity_poly.pdbx_strand_id
1 'polypeptide(L)'
;MRESHMPKVIEIGRVVVKVLGREAGRKAVVVDIVDDNYVVITGPKSLTGVKRRRVNVNHIEPTDKKIDIKRGASDEEVLKAVEAAGLAQYMKERVKPKFEGVVSEL
;
A
#
# COMPACT_ATOMS: atom_id res chain seq x y z
N MET A 1 -23.64 12.32 -10.47
CA MET A 1 -23.29 11.95 -10.17
C MET A 1 -22.63 11.86 -9.60
N ARG A 2 -22.44 11.78 -9.01
CA ARG A 2 -21.72 11.63 -8.53
C ARG A 2 -21.34 10.77 -8.24
N GLU A 3 -21.49 10.05 -8.43
CA GLU A 3 -21.06 9.03 -8.32
C GLU A 3 -19.83 8.65 -8.37
N SER A 4 -19.36 9.02 -8.89
CA SER A 4 -17.95 8.95 -8.93
C SER A 4 -17.32 8.93 -7.58
N HIS A 5 -18.06 9.16 -6.61
CA HIS A 5 -17.54 9.20 -5.25
C HIS A 5 -17.66 7.83 -4.60
N MET A 6 -16.85 6.91 -5.03
CA MET A 6 -16.83 5.60 -4.45
C MET A 6 -15.78 5.52 -3.36
N PRO A 7 -16.12 4.90 -2.24
CA PRO A 7 -15.13 4.72 -1.19
C PRO A 7 -14.01 3.79 -1.66
N LYS A 8 -12.83 3.96 -1.10
CA LYS A 8 -11.73 3.07 -1.39
C LYS A 8 -12.05 1.68 -0.88
N VAL A 9 -11.78 0.69 -1.69
CA VAL A 9 -11.93 -0.70 -1.28
C VAL A 9 -10.56 -1.18 -0.84
N ILE A 10 -10.39 -1.34 0.45
CA ILE A 10 -9.12 -1.77 1.04
C ILE A 10 -9.38 -3.04 1.83
N GLU A 11 -8.73 -4.11 1.42
CA GLU A 11 -8.94 -5.41 2.02
C GLU A 11 -7.58 -6.02 2.38
N ILE A 12 -7.61 -7.08 3.19
CA ILE A 12 -6.39 -7.77 3.58
C ILE A 12 -5.68 -8.29 2.34
N GLY A 13 -4.38 -7.99 2.23
CA GLY A 13 -3.59 -8.42 1.09
C GLY A 13 -3.52 -7.42 -0.06
N ARG A 14 -4.30 -6.37 -0.01
CA ARG A 14 -4.27 -5.36 -1.07
C ARG A 14 -2.94 -4.61 -1.05
N VAL A 15 -2.30 -4.50 -2.21
CA VAL A 15 -1.10 -3.69 -2.35
C VAL A 15 -1.53 -2.24 -2.49
N VAL A 16 -0.94 -1.38 -1.70
CA VAL A 16 -1.26 0.06 -1.68
C VAL A 16 0.01 0.87 -1.87
N VAL A 17 -0.16 2.13 -2.22
CA VAL A 17 0.94 3.09 -2.36
C VAL A 17 0.74 4.16 -1.29
N LYS A 18 1.80 4.48 -0.55
CA LYS A 18 1.78 5.61 0.37
C LYS A 18 1.76 6.89 -0.46
N VAL A 19 0.90 7.82 -0.09
CA VAL A 19 0.79 9.08 -0.83
C VAL A 19 1.24 10.28 -0.02
N LEU A 20 1.54 10.10 1.27
CA LEU A 20 2.00 11.19 2.13
C LEU A 20 3.21 10.75 2.93
N GLY A 21 4.02 11.73 3.31
CA GLY A 21 5.15 11.50 4.19
C GLY A 21 6.40 11.04 3.46
N ARG A 22 7.39 10.64 4.24
CA ARG A 22 8.69 10.25 3.70
C ARG A 22 8.63 9.00 2.84
N GLU A 23 7.60 8.19 3.06
CA GLU A 23 7.45 6.94 2.33
C GLU A 23 6.55 7.10 1.11
N ALA A 24 6.25 8.35 0.73
CA ALA A 24 5.37 8.61 -0.41
C ALA A 24 5.93 7.94 -1.66
N GLY A 25 5.07 7.28 -2.40
CA GLY A 25 5.45 6.57 -3.59
C GLY A 25 5.88 5.14 -3.37
N ARG A 26 6.11 4.75 -2.11
CA ARG A 26 6.52 3.37 -1.80
C ARG A 26 5.29 2.50 -1.59
N LYS A 27 5.45 1.24 -1.91
CA LYS A 27 4.34 0.28 -1.83
C LYS A 27 4.35 -0.48 -0.52
N ALA A 28 3.17 -0.93 -0.13
CA ALA A 28 3.01 -1.73 1.07
C ALA A 28 1.81 -2.64 0.88
N VAL A 29 1.61 -3.54 1.83
CA VAL A 29 0.49 -4.49 1.81
C VAL A 29 -0.34 -4.27 3.05
N VAL A 30 -1.64 -4.27 2.90
CA VAL A 30 -2.57 -4.18 4.04
C VAL A 30 -2.62 -5.53 4.73
N VAL A 31 -2.24 -5.55 6.00
CA VAL A 31 -2.23 -6.79 6.78
C VAL A 31 -3.32 -6.85 7.83
N ASP A 32 -3.90 -5.71 8.17
CA ASP A 32 -4.99 -5.68 9.14
C ASP A 32 -5.85 -4.45 8.92
N ILE A 33 -7.10 -4.54 9.33
CA ILE A 33 -8.05 -3.43 9.24
C ILE A 33 -8.49 -3.13 10.66
N VAL A 34 -8.18 -1.91 11.12
CA VAL A 34 -8.51 -1.50 12.48
C VAL A 34 -9.96 -1.01 12.55
N ASP A 35 -10.30 -0.08 11.67
CA ASP A 35 -11.66 0.45 11.58
C ASP A 35 -11.81 1.12 10.22
N ASP A 36 -12.84 1.94 10.05
CA ASP A 36 -13.13 2.59 8.77
C ASP A 36 -12.06 3.58 8.35
N ASN A 37 -11.24 4.04 9.29
CA ASN A 37 -10.27 5.09 9.03
C ASN A 37 -8.82 4.61 9.06
N TYR A 38 -8.55 3.46 9.66
CA TYR A 38 -7.17 3.03 9.89
C TYR A 38 -6.96 1.58 9.52
N VAL A 39 -5.82 1.33 8.93
CA VAL A 39 -5.37 -0.03 8.60
C VAL A 39 -3.93 -0.19 9.03
N VAL A 40 -3.47 -1.42 9.12
CA VAL A 40 -2.05 -1.72 9.38
C VAL A 40 -1.44 -2.17 8.07
N ILE A 41 -0.32 -1.56 7.72
CA ILE A 41 0.41 -1.90 6.50
C ILE A 41 1.84 -2.30 6.84
N THR A 42 2.46 -3.01 5.91
CA THR A 42 3.90 -3.30 5.97
C THR A 42 4.39 -3.47 4.54
N GLY A 43 5.63 -3.05 4.29
CA GLY A 43 6.21 -3.21 2.96
C GLY A 43 6.49 -4.65 2.57
N PRO A 44 7.12 -5.46 3.37
CA PRO A 44 7.88 -5.18 4.59
C PRO A 44 9.04 -4.22 4.36
N LYS A 45 9.57 -3.70 5.43
CA LYS A 45 10.62 -2.70 5.35
C LYS A 45 11.82 -3.18 4.52
N SER A 46 12.18 -4.45 4.67
CA SER A 46 13.32 -4.99 3.94
C SER A 46 13.10 -5.03 2.42
N LEU A 47 11.83 -5.00 2.00
CA LEU A 47 11.48 -5.09 0.59
C LEU A 47 11.23 -3.71 -0.03
N THR A 48 10.42 -2.89 0.64
CA THR A 48 9.99 -1.62 0.07
C THR A 48 10.43 -0.40 0.88
N GLY A 49 10.91 -0.61 2.09
CA GLY A 49 11.27 0.49 2.97
C GLY A 49 10.15 0.95 3.88
N VAL A 50 8.96 0.39 3.73
CA VAL A 50 7.81 0.79 4.56
C VAL A 50 7.72 -0.11 5.79
N LYS A 51 7.87 0.51 6.98
CA LYS A 51 7.76 -0.23 8.24
C LYS A 51 6.31 -0.60 8.52
N ARG A 52 6.13 -1.72 9.22
CA ARG A 52 4.81 -2.11 9.71
C ARG A 52 4.29 -1.02 10.63
N ARG A 53 3.11 -0.50 10.30
CA ARG A 53 2.51 0.54 11.14
C ARG A 53 1.04 0.74 10.79
N ARG A 54 0.32 1.37 11.70
CA ARG A 54 -1.05 1.78 11.46
C ARG A 54 -1.04 3.10 10.70
N VAL A 55 -1.86 3.21 9.67
CA VAL A 55 -1.95 4.43 8.88
C VAL A 55 -3.40 4.76 8.61
N ASN A 56 -3.66 6.03 8.38
CA ASN A 56 -4.99 6.49 7.96
C ASN A 56 -5.19 6.08 6.50
N VAL A 57 -6.39 5.61 6.17
CA VAL A 57 -6.69 5.18 4.81
C VAL A 57 -6.54 6.29 3.78
N ASN A 58 -6.63 7.54 4.22
CA ASN A 58 -6.45 8.68 3.31
C ASN A 58 -5.00 8.90 2.92
N HIS A 59 -4.08 8.22 3.58
CA HIS A 59 -2.64 8.34 3.28
C HIS A 59 -2.15 7.26 2.33
N ILE A 60 -3.05 6.42 1.85
CA ILE A 60 -2.69 5.33 0.94
C ILE A 60 -3.68 5.28 -0.20
N GLU A 61 -3.23 4.73 -1.33
CA GLU A 61 -4.09 4.48 -2.49
C GLU A 61 -3.97 3.02 -2.87
N PRO A 62 -5.08 2.32 -3.05
CA PRO A 62 -5.02 0.92 -3.45
C PRO A 62 -4.59 0.78 -4.91
N THR A 63 -3.84 -0.28 -5.18
CA THR A 63 -3.49 -0.66 -6.55
C THR A 63 -4.41 -1.80 -6.98
N ASP A 64 -4.21 -2.27 -8.19
CA ASP A 64 -4.98 -3.41 -8.69
C ASP A 64 -4.37 -4.75 -8.27
N LYS A 65 -3.27 -4.73 -7.52
CA LYS A 65 -2.60 -5.97 -7.10
C LYS A 65 -3.03 -6.38 -5.71
N LYS A 66 -3.08 -7.67 -5.49
CA LYS A 66 -3.47 -8.24 -4.21
C LYS A 66 -2.71 -9.54 -4.01
N ILE A 67 -2.29 -9.81 -2.78
CA ILE A 67 -1.63 -11.07 -2.46
C ILE A 67 -2.49 -11.85 -1.48
N ASP A 68 -2.24 -13.14 -1.41
CA ASP A 68 -3.04 -14.05 -0.58
C ASP A 68 -2.38 -14.22 0.77
N ILE A 69 -2.87 -13.49 1.75
CA ILE A 69 -2.37 -13.55 3.13
C ILE A 69 -3.54 -13.55 4.09
N LYS A 70 -3.29 -14.00 5.30
CA LYS A 70 -4.27 -13.94 6.37
C LYS A 70 -4.17 -12.62 7.09
N ARG A 71 -5.26 -12.21 7.71
CA ARG A 71 -5.28 -11.03 8.56
C ARG A 71 -4.20 -11.17 9.63
N GLY A 72 -3.42 -10.12 9.80
CA GLY A 72 -2.36 -10.12 10.79
C GLY A 72 -1.10 -10.87 10.39
N ALA A 73 -0.97 -11.20 9.11
CA ALA A 73 0.21 -11.94 8.62
C ALA A 73 1.51 -11.25 9.03
N SER A 74 2.50 -12.04 9.36
CA SER A 74 3.81 -11.54 9.72
C SER A 74 4.53 -11.01 8.47
N ASP A 75 5.59 -10.23 8.68
CA ASP A 75 6.38 -9.73 7.57
C ASP A 75 6.97 -10.88 6.74
N GLU A 76 7.36 -11.97 7.38
CA GLU A 76 7.86 -13.13 6.65
C GLU A 76 6.79 -13.75 5.77
N GLU A 77 5.58 -13.86 6.30
CA GLU A 77 4.47 -14.40 5.53
C GLU A 77 4.13 -13.50 4.34
N VAL A 78 4.21 -12.18 4.56
CA VAL A 78 3.97 -11.22 3.49
C VAL A 78 5.03 -11.36 2.42
N LEU A 79 6.31 -11.48 2.80
CA LEU A 79 7.39 -11.65 1.83
C LEU A 79 7.19 -12.91 0.99
N LYS A 80 6.82 -14.01 1.63
CA LYS A 80 6.59 -15.27 0.91
C LYS A 80 5.43 -15.12 -0.07
N ALA A 81 4.37 -14.46 0.34
CA ALA A 81 3.20 -14.28 -0.51
C ALA A 81 3.52 -13.37 -1.70
N VAL A 82 4.32 -12.33 -1.47
CA VAL A 82 4.75 -11.44 -2.53
C VAL A 82 5.57 -12.21 -3.57
N GLU A 83 6.50 -13.05 -3.09
CA GLU A 83 7.31 -13.86 -3.99
C GLU A 83 6.48 -14.87 -4.76
N ALA A 84 5.54 -15.51 -4.06
CA ALA A 84 4.67 -16.49 -4.70
C ALA A 84 3.82 -15.87 -5.79
N ALA A 85 3.45 -14.61 -5.61
CA ALA A 85 2.65 -13.87 -6.60
C ALA A 85 3.49 -13.28 -7.71
N GLY A 86 4.83 -13.37 -7.62
CA GLY A 86 5.72 -12.80 -8.61
C GLY A 86 5.78 -11.28 -8.58
N LEU A 87 5.50 -10.69 -7.43
CA LEU A 87 5.40 -9.23 -7.32
C LEU A 87 6.57 -8.57 -6.60
N ALA A 88 7.66 -9.31 -6.33
CA ALA A 88 8.77 -8.73 -5.58
C ALA A 88 9.34 -7.49 -6.26
N GLN A 89 9.58 -7.54 -7.57
CA GLN A 89 10.11 -6.40 -8.30
C GLN A 89 9.10 -5.26 -8.33
N TYR A 90 7.84 -5.59 -8.56
CA TYR A 90 6.77 -4.60 -8.57
C TYR A 90 6.72 -3.83 -7.24
N MET A 91 6.86 -4.55 -6.12
CA MET A 91 6.80 -3.92 -4.80
C MET A 91 7.96 -2.96 -4.58
N LYS A 92 9.12 -3.24 -5.15
CA LYS A 92 10.29 -2.37 -4.96
C LYS A 92 10.21 -1.06 -5.72
N GLU A 93 9.38 -1.00 -6.75
CA GLU A 93 9.27 0.19 -7.59
C GLU A 93 8.51 1.28 -6.87
N ARG A 94 9.02 2.51 -6.94
CA ARG A 94 8.32 3.65 -6.36
C ARG A 94 7.44 4.29 -7.43
N VAL A 95 6.27 4.72 -6.98
CA VAL A 95 5.32 5.39 -7.86
C VAL A 95 5.48 6.89 -7.66
N LYS A 96 5.60 7.64 -8.75
CA LYS A 96 5.70 9.09 -8.64
C LYS A 96 4.32 9.66 -8.35
N PRO A 97 4.21 10.60 -7.40
CA PRO A 97 2.94 11.25 -7.14
C PRO A 97 2.47 12.01 -8.37
N LYS A 98 1.19 11.98 -8.62
CA LYS A 98 0.64 12.64 -9.82
C LYS A 98 0.87 14.14 -9.83
N PHE A 99 0.77 14.76 -8.68
CA PHE A 99 0.93 16.20 -8.59
C PHE A 99 2.37 16.65 -8.77
N GLU A 100 3.29 15.73 -8.79
CA GLU A 100 4.69 16.05 -8.95
C GLU A 100 4.94 16.77 -10.28
N GLY A 101 4.26 16.33 -11.32
CA GLY A 101 4.39 16.98 -12.61
C GLY A 101 3.91 18.42 -12.56
N VAL A 102 2.86 18.65 -11.80
CA VAL A 102 2.32 20.01 -11.66
C VAL A 102 3.32 20.89 -10.94
N VAL A 103 3.91 20.38 -9.88
CA VAL A 103 4.89 21.13 -9.11
C VAL A 103 6.09 21.48 -9.97
N SER A 104 6.52 20.57 -10.78
CA SER A 104 7.71 20.79 -11.60
C SER A 104 7.51 21.86 -12.65
N GLU A 105 6.28 22.20 -12.93
CA GLU A 105 5.97 23.27 -13.88
C GLU A 105 6.32 24.64 -13.33
N LEU A 106 6.45 24.73 -12.05
CA LEU A 106 6.72 25.99 -11.42
C LEU A 106 8.20 26.33 -11.49
#